data_e88f0e22975da33cb2dec605a9ee44fe
#
_entry.id   e88f0e22975da33cb2dec605a9ee44fe
#
_cell.length_a   1.000
_cell.length_b   1.000
_cell.length_c   1.000
_cell.angle_alpha   90.00
_cell.angle_beta   90.00
_cell.angle_gamma   90.00
#
_symmetry.space_group_name_H-M   'P 1'
#
loop_
_entity.id
_entity.type
_entity.pdbx_description
1 polymer ?
#
loop_
_entity_poly.entity_id
_entity_poly.type
_entity_poly.pdbx_seq_one_letter_code
_entity_poly.pdbx_strand_id
1 'polypeptide(L)'
;MISEFYGNTKKIIAYGFSMSVRDEILNWIEQEKNQIIGFLQDFIKAKSPNPPGDTVLAAQKISDLLNKHNAPIRFVSPQPNMPNLIGSINGPSEGRHLVLNGHIDVFPVSENAKNEGWITPPWSGKIINNKIYGRGSTDMKCGTSASIWTYIILNYFKNSIRGKLTLTCVSDEETFGPWGARWLMENEPEVLGDCCLNGEPSSPFTIRYAEKGLLWLTFKIQTDGSHGAYTHLSKSATRIAANLIKRLESLEDLELEISEDLLEAQKSAASHFDKGMGVGAAEIAPKVTLNIGTINGGLKNNMVPSDCIFEADIRLPIGSKVEQVEREISNILEDFPEASMEKNMLNPPSHCSPDGDMMQILQNNVDALKGFKPAPVVSLGGTDARLWRYKNIPAYVYGPAPTGMGSINENVPVEDYLHVVRTHALSAFDYLS
;
A
#
# COMPACT_ATOMS: atom_id res chain seq x y z
N MET A 1 60.61 32.38 42.33
CA MET A 1 59.65 33.34 42.86
C MET A 1 58.58 33.52 41.80
N ILE A 2 57.51 32.98 42.09
CA ILE A 2 56.13 32.96 41.58
C ILE A 2 55.71 34.31 41.09
N SER A 3 55.19 34.41 39.83
CA SER A 3 54.37 35.52 39.42
C SER A 3 53.24 34.99 38.46
N GLU A 4 52.10 35.38 38.84
CA GLU A 4 50.77 35.07 38.30
C GLU A 4 50.61 35.43 36.82
N PHE A 5 50.00 34.49 36.06
CA PHE A 5 49.33 34.79 34.80
C PHE A 5 47.80 34.64 34.98
N TYR A 6 47.13 35.77 35.13
CA TYR A 6 45.68 35.86 34.96
C TYR A 6 45.35 36.02 33.49
N GLY A 7 44.91 34.95 32.89
CA GLY A 7 44.39 34.92 31.54
C GLY A 7 42.92 35.35 31.49
N ASN A 8 42.64 36.34 30.66
CA ASN A 8 41.30 36.83 30.29
C ASN A 8 40.45 35.69 29.69
N THR A 9 39.51 35.14 30.42
CA THR A 9 38.43 34.33 29.92
C THR A 9 37.35 35.22 29.34
N LYS A 10 37.40 35.47 28.04
CA LYS A 10 36.26 35.98 27.30
C LYS A 10 35.12 35.00 27.47
N LYS A 11 34.06 35.34 28.19
CA LYS A 11 32.77 34.68 28.17
C LYS A 11 32.24 34.76 26.72
N ILE A 12 32.36 33.64 25.99
CA ILE A 12 31.55 33.41 24.79
C ILE A 12 30.16 33.19 25.31
N ILE A 13 29.29 34.19 25.17
CA ILE A 13 27.86 34.05 25.32
C ILE A 13 27.42 33.26 24.09
N ALA A 14 27.32 31.93 24.21
CA ALA A 14 26.62 31.11 23.26
C ALA A 14 25.13 31.49 23.35
N TYR A 15 24.64 32.23 22.36
CA TYR A 15 23.21 32.34 22.12
C TYR A 15 22.72 30.91 21.85
N GLY A 16 22.17 30.26 22.88
CA GLY A 16 21.52 28.97 22.76
C GLY A 16 20.23 29.16 21.95
N PHE A 17 20.30 28.98 20.64
CA PHE A 17 19.12 28.64 19.88
C PHE A 17 18.67 27.27 20.38
N SER A 18 17.58 27.24 21.14
CA SER A 18 16.89 25.99 21.45
C SER A 18 16.51 25.36 20.12
N MET A 19 17.06 24.17 19.83
CA MET A 19 16.65 23.41 18.63
C MET A 19 15.13 23.19 18.68
N SER A 20 14.48 23.28 17.54
CA SER A 20 13.06 22.91 17.45
C SER A 20 12.90 21.40 17.65
N VAL A 21 11.75 20.96 18.16
CA VAL A 21 11.46 19.52 18.29
C VAL A 21 11.57 18.80 16.95
N ARG A 22 11.26 19.48 15.84
CA ARG A 22 11.45 18.95 14.48
C ARG A 22 12.92 18.67 14.18
N ASP A 23 13.82 19.57 14.56
CA ASP A 23 15.26 19.37 14.37
C ASP A 23 15.78 18.25 15.29
N GLU A 24 15.25 18.14 16.50
CA GLU A 24 15.58 17.04 17.42
C GLU A 24 15.14 15.69 16.86
N ILE A 25 13.95 15.60 16.25
CA ILE A 25 13.44 14.40 15.55
C ILE A 25 14.40 14.00 14.40
N LEU A 26 14.77 14.97 13.55
CA LEU A 26 15.69 14.70 12.43
C LEU A 26 17.07 14.25 12.90
N ASN A 27 17.60 14.89 13.94
CA ASN A 27 18.86 14.50 14.56
C ASN A 27 18.80 13.09 15.17
N TRP A 28 17.70 12.75 15.83
CA TRP A 28 17.48 11.40 16.37
C TRP A 28 17.51 10.36 15.26
N ILE A 29 16.82 10.60 14.13
CA ILE A 29 16.83 9.71 12.96
C ILE A 29 18.24 9.52 12.40
N GLU A 30 19.02 10.59 12.30
CA GLU A 30 20.38 10.49 11.77
C GLU A 30 21.31 9.72 12.73
N GLN A 31 21.16 9.89 14.04
CA GLN A 31 21.92 9.14 15.05
C GLN A 31 21.58 7.64 15.01
N GLU A 32 20.30 7.29 14.88
CA GLU A 32 19.81 5.91 14.87
C GLU A 32 19.78 5.27 13.48
N LYS A 33 20.26 5.94 12.46
CA LYS A 33 20.22 5.54 11.04
C LYS A 33 20.62 4.09 10.79
N ASN A 34 21.70 3.64 11.40
CA ASN A 34 22.18 2.26 11.23
C ASN A 34 21.22 1.23 11.84
N GLN A 35 20.59 1.56 12.96
CA GLN A 35 19.59 0.72 13.59
C GLN A 35 18.30 0.68 12.77
N ILE A 36 17.89 1.82 12.23
CA ILE A 36 16.73 1.93 11.33
C ILE A 36 16.92 1.03 10.09
N ILE A 37 18.07 1.14 9.42
CA ILE A 37 18.41 0.32 8.25
C ILE A 37 18.48 -1.16 8.62
N GLY A 38 19.17 -1.49 9.72
CA GLY A 38 19.33 -2.87 10.20
C GLY A 38 17.99 -3.53 10.53
N PHE A 39 17.06 -2.79 11.11
CA PHE A 39 15.72 -3.33 11.38
C PHE A 39 14.99 -3.73 10.09
N LEU A 40 14.99 -2.89 9.05
CA LEU A 40 14.35 -3.25 7.77
C LEU A 40 14.99 -4.52 7.16
N GLN A 41 16.33 -4.65 7.24
CA GLN A 41 17.00 -5.87 6.79
C GLN A 41 16.54 -7.11 7.56
N ASP A 42 16.41 -7.02 8.87
CA ASP A 42 15.96 -8.13 9.72
C ASP A 42 14.46 -8.41 9.56
N PHE A 43 13.67 -7.38 9.30
CA PHE A 43 12.24 -7.50 9.02
C PHE A 43 12.00 -8.22 7.68
N ILE A 44 12.81 -7.96 6.65
CA ILE A 44 12.79 -8.70 5.38
C ILE A 44 13.15 -10.18 5.58
N LYS A 45 14.13 -10.49 6.45
CA LYS A 45 14.53 -11.87 6.79
C LYS A 45 13.42 -12.65 7.50
N ALA A 46 12.56 -11.97 8.23
CA ALA A 46 11.38 -12.56 8.86
C ALA A 46 10.31 -12.83 7.78
N LYS A 47 10.34 -14.03 7.21
CA LYS A 47 9.44 -14.44 6.13
C LYS A 47 7.98 -14.34 6.57
N SER A 48 7.15 -13.79 5.70
CA SER A 48 5.71 -13.62 5.93
C SER A 48 4.90 -13.68 4.63
N PRO A 49 5.11 -14.69 3.76
CA PRO A 49 4.37 -14.78 2.50
C PRO A 49 2.88 -15.04 2.73
N ASN A 50 2.04 -14.37 1.96
CA ASN A 50 0.60 -14.57 1.96
C ASN A 50 0.07 -14.71 0.51
N PRO A 51 -0.45 -15.89 0.10
CA PRO A 51 -0.51 -17.16 0.84
C PRO A 51 0.87 -17.73 1.24
N PRO A 52 0.98 -18.61 2.26
CA PRO A 52 -0.09 -19.20 3.10
C PRO A 52 -0.55 -18.31 4.28
N GLY A 53 0.12 -17.17 4.55
CA GLY A 53 -0.29 -16.22 5.58
C GLY A 53 0.26 -16.52 6.97
N ASP A 54 1.50 -17.02 7.08
CA ASP A 54 2.21 -17.11 8.35
C ASP A 54 3.07 -15.85 8.58
N THR A 55 2.58 -14.95 9.44
CA THR A 55 3.23 -13.68 9.73
C THR A 55 3.84 -13.61 11.15
N VAL A 56 3.81 -14.70 11.90
CA VAL A 56 4.24 -14.75 13.32
C VAL A 56 5.67 -14.23 13.50
N LEU A 57 6.63 -14.65 12.65
CA LEU A 57 8.02 -14.20 12.75
C LEU A 57 8.17 -12.70 12.49
N ALA A 58 7.41 -12.15 11.54
CA ALA A 58 7.42 -10.73 11.24
C ALA A 58 6.85 -9.92 12.40
N ALA A 59 5.73 -10.35 12.96
CA ALA A 59 5.11 -9.72 14.13
C ALA A 59 6.03 -9.77 15.37
N GLN A 60 6.72 -10.88 15.59
CA GLN A 60 7.68 -10.99 16.69
C GLN A 60 8.84 -10.00 16.56
N LYS A 61 9.39 -9.83 15.35
CA LYS A 61 10.46 -8.84 15.10
C LYS A 61 10.04 -7.42 15.44
N ILE A 62 8.80 -7.07 15.11
CA ILE A 62 8.23 -5.75 15.45
C ILE A 62 8.09 -5.61 16.97
N SER A 63 7.53 -6.61 17.63
CA SER A 63 7.36 -6.61 19.09
C SER A 63 8.70 -6.49 19.82
N ASP A 64 9.72 -7.22 19.39
CA ASP A 64 11.06 -7.17 19.97
C ASP A 64 11.64 -5.75 19.88
N LEU A 65 11.52 -5.08 18.72
CA LEU A 65 11.97 -3.71 18.54
C LEU A 65 11.23 -2.72 19.43
N LEU A 66 9.90 -2.79 19.45
CA LEU A 66 9.06 -1.88 20.23
C LEU A 66 9.32 -2.04 21.73
N ASN A 67 9.45 -3.27 22.23
CA ASN A 67 9.82 -3.56 23.61
C ASN A 67 11.21 -3.01 23.97
N LYS A 68 12.20 -3.14 23.09
CA LYS A 68 13.53 -2.55 23.26
C LYS A 68 13.50 -1.03 23.47
N HIS A 69 12.55 -0.34 22.82
CA HIS A 69 12.35 1.10 22.93
C HIS A 69 11.28 1.52 23.97
N ASN A 70 10.78 0.58 24.78
CA ASN A 70 9.70 0.80 25.74
C ASN A 70 8.46 1.46 25.10
N ALA A 71 8.18 1.14 23.83
CA ALA A 71 7.02 1.59 23.12
C ALA A 71 5.86 0.59 23.32
N PRO A 72 4.68 1.01 23.86
CA PRO A 72 3.57 0.11 24.17
C PRO A 72 3.06 -0.62 22.94
N ILE A 73 2.86 -1.93 23.05
CA ILE A 73 2.33 -2.77 21.97
C ILE A 73 1.58 -3.98 22.53
N ARG A 74 0.54 -4.42 21.84
CA ARG A 74 -0.19 -5.66 22.12
C ARG A 74 -0.47 -6.43 20.85
N PHE A 75 -0.55 -7.76 20.97
CA PHE A 75 -0.98 -8.64 19.90
C PHE A 75 -2.50 -8.75 19.87
N VAL A 76 -3.04 -8.84 18.66
CA VAL A 76 -4.45 -9.15 18.39
C VAL A 76 -4.47 -10.20 17.29
N SER A 77 -4.85 -11.44 17.63
CA SER A 77 -4.71 -12.59 16.75
C SER A 77 -6.06 -13.29 16.52
N PRO A 78 -6.94 -12.73 15.67
CA PRO A 78 -8.18 -13.40 15.30
C PRO A 78 -7.90 -14.74 14.58
N GLN A 79 -6.79 -14.81 13.89
CA GLN A 79 -6.23 -16.01 13.26
C GLN A 79 -4.85 -16.29 13.85
N PRO A 80 -4.58 -17.49 14.41
CA PRO A 80 -3.33 -17.76 15.13
C PRO A 80 -2.04 -17.48 14.37
N ASN A 81 -1.99 -17.79 13.08
CA ASN A 81 -0.80 -17.59 12.25
C ASN A 81 -0.71 -16.18 11.63
N MET A 82 -1.73 -15.35 11.84
CA MET A 82 -1.83 -14.00 11.30
C MET A 82 -2.04 -12.96 12.42
N PRO A 83 -1.07 -12.81 13.35
CA PRO A 83 -1.19 -11.83 14.42
C PRO A 83 -1.07 -10.41 13.87
N ASN A 84 -1.95 -9.53 14.35
CA ASN A 84 -1.85 -8.09 14.21
C ASN A 84 -1.22 -7.49 15.48
N LEU A 85 -0.65 -6.30 15.36
CA LEU A 85 -0.13 -5.55 16.51
C LEU A 85 -0.80 -4.17 16.56
N ILE A 86 -1.18 -3.76 17.76
CA ILE A 86 -1.73 -2.43 18.03
C ILE A 86 -0.92 -1.79 19.15
N GLY A 87 -0.40 -0.59 18.90
CA GLY A 87 0.24 0.26 19.89
C GLY A 87 -0.45 1.61 19.96
N SER A 88 -0.56 2.18 21.16
CA SER A 88 -1.13 3.51 21.34
C SER A 88 -0.32 4.31 22.37
N ILE A 89 -0.06 5.57 22.03
CA ILE A 89 0.53 6.57 22.92
C ILE A 89 -0.35 7.81 22.97
N ASN A 90 -0.41 8.47 24.13
CA ASN A 90 -1.14 9.71 24.31
C ASN A 90 -0.17 10.83 24.61
N GLY A 91 -0.42 12.00 24.04
CA GLY A 91 0.16 13.26 24.46
C GLY A 91 -0.42 13.72 25.82
N PRO A 92 0.16 14.77 26.42
CA PRO A 92 -0.27 15.28 27.73
C PRO A 92 -1.62 16.00 27.72
N SER A 93 -2.19 16.29 26.57
CA SER A 93 -3.46 16.99 26.41
C SER A 93 -4.31 16.39 25.30
N GLU A 94 -5.60 16.68 25.31
CA GLU A 94 -6.52 16.32 24.24
C GLU A 94 -6.06 16.93 22.90
N GLY A 95 -6.37 16.25 21.80
CA GLY A 95 -6.02 16.64 20.46
C GLY A 95 -6.49 15.62 19.43
N ARG A 96 -5.92 15.68 18.24
CA ARG A 96 -6.22 14.79 17.12
C ARG A 96 -5.75 13.35 17.40
N HIS A 97 -6.36 12.40 16.71
CA HIS A 97 -5.96 11.01 16.77
C HIS A 97 -5.45 10.55 15.39
N LEU A 98 -4.15 10.34 15.26
CA LEU A 98 -3.53 9.80 14.05
C LEU A 98 -3.35 8.29 14.16
N VAL A 99 -3.67 7.57 13.09
CA VAL A 99 -3.37 6.15 12.95
C VAL A 99 -2.28 5.96 11.90
N LEU A 100 -1.24 5.23 12.25
CA LEU A 100 -0.23 4.73 11.33
C LEU A 100 -0.59 3.28 10.99
N ASN A 101 -0.71 2.97 9.71
CA ASN A 101 -1.06 1.63 9.27
C ASN A 101 -0.02 1.08 8.29
N GLY A 102 0.26 -0.22 8.39
CA GLY A 102 1.05 -0.95 7.42
C GLY A 102 0.91 -2.46 7.60
N HIS A 103 0.87 -3.19 6.47
CA HIS A 103 0.82 -4.64 6.54
C HIS A 103 2.21 -5.27 6.69
N ILE A 104 2.23 -6.51 7.18
CA ILE A 104 3.46 -7.27 7.50
C ILE A 104 3.60 -8.54 6.68
N ASP A 105 2.53 -8.98 6.03
CA ASP A 105 2.56 -10.02 5.00
C ASP A 105 3.15 -9.47 3.70
N VAL A 106 3.53 -10.35 2.79
CA VAL A 106 4.16 -10.00 1.51
C VAL A 106 3.78 -11.03 0.45
N PHE A 107 3.85 -10.69 -0.82
CA PHE A 107 3.67 -11.64 -1.92
C PHE A 107 4.52 -12.89 -1.73
N PRO A 108 4.00 -14.08 -2.12
CA PRO A 108 4.76 -15.31 -2.08
C PRO A 108 5.98 -15.25 -3.00
N VAL A 109 6.95 -16.10 -2.70
CA VAL A 109 8.15 -16.31 -3.50
C VAL A 109 8.09 -17.75 -4.02
N SER A 110 8.37 -17.93 -5.30
CA SER A 110 8.43 -19.26 -5.92
C SER A 110 9.45 -20.16 -5.22
N GLU A 111 9.14 -21.45 -5.09
CA GLU A 111 10.07 -22.47 -4.58
C GLU A 111 11.36 -22.55 -5.43
N ASN A 112 11.28 -22.21 -6.71
CA ASN A 112 12.40 -22.17 -7.64
C ASN A 112 13.15 -20.84 -7.68
N ALA A 113 12.95 -19.94 -6.71
CA ALA A 113 13.52 -18.59 -6.68
C ALA A 113 15.04 -18.56 -6.98
N LYS A 114 15.79 -19.60 -6.62
CA LYS A 114 17.22 -19.72 -6.92
C LYS A 114 17.52 -19.74 -8.43
N ASN A 115 16.59 -20.17 -9.25
CA ASN A 115 16.73 -20.33 -10.71
C ASN A 115 16.04 -19.18 -11.48
N GLU A 116 15.34 -18.29 -10.79
CA GLU A 116 14.55 -17.20 -11.38
C GLU A 116 15.33 -15.90 -11.61
N GLY A 117 16.64 -15.90 -11.32
CA GLY A 117 17.50 -14.73 -11.56
C GLY A 117 17.50 -13.67 -10.45
N TRP A 118 17.17 -14.05 -9.22
CA TRP A 118 17.36 -13.17 -8.07
C TRP A 118 18.84 -12.85 -7.87
N ILE A 119 19.19 -11.55 -7.81
CA ILE A 119 20.56 -11.06 -7.53
C ILE A 119 21.02 -11.49 -6.14
N THR A 120 20.09 -11.53 -5.18
CA THR A 120 20.32 -12.06 -3.82
C THR A 120 19.14 -12.94 -3.43
N PRO A 121 19.31 -13.87 -2.46
CA PRO A 121 18.15 -14.62 -1.96
C PRO A 121 17.00 -13.68 -1.54
N PRO A 122 15.74 -14.01 -1.87
CA PRO A 122 14.58 -13.13 -1.65
C PRO A 122 14.41 -12.65 -0.20
N TRP A 123 14.88 -13.44 0.75
CA TRP A 123 14.78 -13.17 2.19
C TRP A 123 16.10 -12.71 2.81
N SER A 124 17.02 -12.16 2.02
CA SER A 124 18.36 -11.82 2.52
C SER A 124 18.44 -10.46 3.21
N GLY A 125 17.64 -9.50 2.81
CA GLY A 125 17.77 -8.11 3.27
C GLY A 125 19.15 -7.49 2.96
N LYS A 126 19.86 -8.01 1.94
CA LYS A 126 21.21 -7.53 1.60
C LYS A 126 21.19 -6.13 1.00
N ILE A 127 22.22 -5.35 1.34
CA ILE A 127 22.48 -4.06 0.70
C ILE A 127 23.50 -4.26 -0.41
N ILE A 128 23.13 -3.88 -1.64
CA ILE A 128 24.01 -3.85 -2.81
C ILE A 128 23.79 -2.50 -3.49
N ASN A 129 24.87 -1.79 -3.81
CA ASN A 129 24.82 -0.48 -4.45
C ASN A 129 23.80 0.47 -3.79
N ASN A 130 23.86 0.55 -2.46
CA ASN A 130 22.99 1.40 -1.63
C ASN A 130 21.47 1.11 -1.76
N LYS A 131 21.10 -0.14 -2.10
CA LYS A 131 19.72 -0.63 -2.17
C LYS A 131 19.56 -1.86 -1.29
N ILE A 132 18.46 -1.92 -0.54
CA ILE A 132 18.09 -3.07 0.29
C ILE A 132 17.26 -4.00 -0.57
N TYR A 133 17.73 -5.22 -0.79
CA TYR A 133 17.08 -6.22 -1.63
C TYR A 133 16.30 -7.24 -0.80
N GLY A 134 15.11 -7.60 -1.27
CA GLY A 134 14.32 -8.71 -0.75
C GLY A 134 12.84 -8.52 -0.96
N ARG A 135 12.10 -9.63 -0.88
CA ARG A 135 10.64 -9.61 -0.93
C ARG A 135 10.08 -8.79 0.24
N GLY A 136 9.15 -7.88 -0.04
CA GLY A 136 8.61 -6.95 0.94
C GLY A 136 9.47 -5.71 1.18
N SER A 137 10.64 -5.58 0.54
CA SER A 137 11.49 -4.39 0.70
C SER A 137 10.81 -3.12 0.17
N THR A 138 9.89 -3.24 -0.75
CA THR A 138 9.07 -2.16 -1.30
C THR A 138 7.64 -2.29 -0.80
N ASP A 139 7.03 -3.47 -0.94
CA ASP A 139 5.64 -3.77 -0.60
C ASP A 139 5.55 -4.75 0.57
N MET A 140 5.13 -4.27 1.80
CA MET A 140 5.29 -2.85 2.19
C MET A 140 6.14 -2.73 3.47
N LYS A 141 7.06 -3.71 3.75
CA LYS A 141 7.88 -3.68 4.98
C LYS A 141 8.70 -2.39 5.14
N CYS A 142 9.07 -1.73 4.04
CA CYS A 142 9.70 -0.41 4.07
C CYS A 142 8.77 0.62 4.75
N GLY A 143 7.55 0.76 4.27
CA GLY A 143 6.59 1.72 4.82
C GLY A 143 6.09 1.34 6.21
N THR A 144 5.84 0.05 6.47
CA THR A 144 5.52 -0.45 7.80
C THR A 144 6.64 -0.15 8.80
N SER A 145 7.89 -0.37 8.38
CA SER A 145 9.07 -0.01 9.19
C SER A 145 9.13 1.50 9.47
N ALA A 146 8.83 2.35 8.48
CA ALA A 146 8.77 3.80 8.69
C ALA A 146 7.69 4.20 9.70
N SER A 147 6.51 3.56 9.65
CA SER A 147 5.43 3.75 10.64
C SER A 147 5.86 3.31 12.05
N ILE A 148 6.54 2.16 12.18
CA ILE A 148 7.07 1.67 13.45
C ILE A 148 8.09 2.64 14.04
N TRP A 149 9.04 3.12 13.24
CA TRP A 149 10.04 4.09 13.71
C TRP A 149 9.40 5.44 14.06
N THR A 150 8.41 5.89 13.29
CA THR A 150 7.63 7.08 13.63
C THR A 150 6.96 6.94 15.00
N TYR A 151 6.36 5.80 15.28
CA TYR A 151 5.73 5.50 16.57
C TYR A 151 6.76 5.49 17.71
N ILE A 152 7.94 4.88 17.53
CA ILE A 152 9.04 4.89 18.50
C ILE A 152 9.50 6.33 18.75
N ILE A 153 9.76 7.10 17.70
CA ILE A 153 10.21 8.50 17.80
C ILE A 153 9.20 9.33 18.57
N LEU A 154 7.93 9.27 18.21
CA LEU A 154 6.91 10.05 18.89
C LEU A 154 6.61 9.55 20.32
N ASN A 155 6.92 8.30 20.65
CA ASN A 155 6.92 7.85 22.04
C ASN A 155 8.04 8.52 22.86
N TYR A 156 9.22 8.78 22.29
CA TYR A 156 10.28 9.60 22.92
C TYR A 156 9.82 11.05 23.11
N PHE A 157 9.17 11.62 22.08
CA PHE A 157 8.72 13.01 22.07
C PHE A 157 7.26 13.18 22.49
N LYS A 158 6.66 12.22 23.20
CA LYS A 158 5.22 12.22 23.53
C LYS A 158 4.75 13.44 24.34
N ASN A 159 5.65 14.08 25.08
CA ASN A 159 5.32 15.30 25.82
C ASN A 159 5.21 16.55 24.92
N SER A 160 5.60 16.43 23.65
CA SER A 160 5.58 17.51 22.66
C SER A 160 4.45 17.34 21.63
N ILE A 161 3.60 16.32 21.77
CA ILE A 161 2.42 16.09 20.93
C ILE A 161 1.14 16.23 21.76
N ARG A 162 0.00 16.37 21.09
CA ARG A 162 -1.33 16.36 21.66
C ARG A 162 -2.14 15.18 21.13
N GLY A 163 -3.21 14.82 21.84
CA GLY A 163 -4.10 13.76 21.39
C GLY A 163 -3.46 12.38 21.41
N LYS A 164 -3.66 11.59 20.36
CA LYS A 164 -3.32 10.16 20.35
C LYS A 164 -2.63 9.76 19.06
N LEU A 165 -1.62 8.91 19.17
CA LEU A 165 -1.03 8.19 18.03
C LEU A 165 -1.27 6.69 18.22
N THR A 166 -1.86 6.04 17.23
CA THR A 166 -2.02 4.59 17.18
C THR A 166 -1.22 4.02 16.03
N LEU A 167 -0.47 2.95 16.29
CA LEU A 167 0.21 2.13 15.28
C LEU A 167 -0.57 0.84 15.08
N THR A 168 -0.83 0.48 13.83
CA THR A 168 -1.36 -0.83 13.45
C THR A 168 -0.40 -1.50 12.46
N CYS A 169 0.12 -2.68 12.84
CA CYS A 169 0.86 -3.55 11.92
C CYS A 169 -0.02 -4.77 11.69
N VAL A 170 -0.49 -4.96 10.45
CA VAL A 170 -1.57 -5.90 10.17
C VAL A 170 -1.13 -7.02 9.24
N SER A 171 -1.73 -8.18 9.40
CA SER A 171 -1.62 -9.32 8.50
C SER A 171 -2.75 -9.32 7.47
N ASP A 172 -2.63 -10.17 6.44
CA ASP A 172 -3.71 -10.53 5.52
C ASP A 172 -4.16 -9.39 4.57
N GLU A 173 -3.27 -8.46 4.23
CA GLU A 173 -3.55 -7.44 3.22
C GLU A 173 -3.44 -7.99 1.81
N GLU A 174 -2.39 -8.75 1.50
CA GLU A 174 -2.03 -9.25 0.17
C GLU A 174 -3.09 -10.17 -0.48
N THR A 175 -4.01 -10.67 0.31
CA THR A 175 -5.17 -11.43 -0.16
C THR A 175 -6.49 -10.67 -0.03
N PHE A 176 -6.44 -9.39 0.40
CA PHE A 176 -7.61 -8.63 0.83
C PHE A 176 -8.46 -9.37 1.86
N GLY A 177 -7.82 -10.16 2.70
CA GLY A 177 -8.47 -11.08 3.62
C GLY A 177 -9.16 -10.42 4.81
N PRO A 178 -9.88 -11.21 5.61
CA PRO A 178 -10.71 -10.68 6.70
C PRO A 178 -9.94 -10.49 8.02
N TRP A 179 -8.69 -10.98 8.15
CA TRP A 179 -8.03 -11.15 9.45
C TRP A 179 -7.13 -10.00 9.87
N GLY A 180 -6.80 -9.09 8.94
CA GLY A 180 -5.94 -7.93 9.14
C GLY A 180 -6.72 -6.68 9.52
N ALA A 181 -6.50 -5.61 8.75
CA ALA A 181 -7.11 -4.31 9.00
C ALA A 181 -8.65 -4.34 9.02
N ARG A 182 -9.29 -5.18 8.20
CA ARG A 182 -10.76 -5.36 8.22
C ARG A 182 -11.25 -5.76 9.59
N TRP A 183 -10.64 -6.81 10.16
CA TRP A 183 -11.02 -7.29 11.47
C TRP A 183 -10.82 -6.23 12.56
N LEU A 184 -9.67 -5.53 12.52
CA LEU A 184 -9.37 -4.47 13.48
C LEU A 184 -10.38 -3.33 13.40
N MET A 185 -10.76 -2.89 12.22
CA MET A 185 -11.74 -1.81 12.00
C MET A 185 -13.14 -2.14 12.55
N GLU A 186 -13.48 -3.41 12.67
CA GLU A 186 -14.76 -3.88 13.17
C GLU A 186 -14.74 -4.14 14.67
N ASN A 187 -13.59 -4.54 15.23
CA ASN A 187 -13.50 -5.06 16.61
C ASN A 187 -12.68 -4.18 17.56
N GLU A 188 -11.84 -3.27 17.04
CA GLU A 188 -10.91 -2.45 17.81
C GLU A 188 -11.16 -0.95 17.53
N PRO A 189 -12.10 -0.29 18.22
CA PRO A 189 -12.45 1.11 17.92
C PRO A 189 -11.28 2.09 17.97
N GLU A 190 -10.22 1.76 18.71
CA GLU A 190 -9.02 2.60 18.83
C GLU A 190 -8.21 2.70 17.53
N VAL A 191 -8.47 1.87 16.52
CA VAL A 191 -7.76 1.95 15.23
C VAL A 191 -8.43 2.87 14.23
N LEU A 192 -9.59 3.45 14.56
CA LEU A 192 -10.31 4.33 13.63
C LEU A 192 -9.59 5.67 13.45
N GLY A 193 -9.38 6.41 14.55
CA GLY A 193 -8.72 7.72 14.51
C GLY A 193 -9.48 8.81 13.74
N ASP A 194 -8.83 9.97 13.59
CA ASP A 194 -9.34 11.10 12.79
C ASP A 194 -8.69 11.14 11.39
N CYS A 195 -7.54 10.48 11.24
CA CYS A 195 -6.80 10.34 10.00
C CYS A 195 -5.92 9.10 10.03
N CYS A 196 -5.74 8.45 8.88
CA CYS A 196 -4.78 7.36 8.70
C CYS A 196 -3.65 7.80 7.76
N LEU A 197 -2.41 7.52 8.16
CA LEU A 197 -1.22 7.57 7.30
C LEU A 197 -0.73 6.16 7.08
N ASN A 198 -0.72 5.72 5.83
CA ASN A 198 -0.29 4.40 5.42
C ASN A 198 1.01 4.50 4.60
N GLY A 199 1.91 3.54 4.78
CA GLY A 199 3.26 3.54 4.19
C GLY A 199 3.41 2.77 2.87
N GLU A 200 2.32 2.39 2.22
CA GLU A 200 2.35 1.71 0.92
C GLU A 200 3.17 2.45 -0.15
N PRO A 201 3.75 1.72 -1.12
CA PRO A 201 4.53 2.34 -2.18
C PRO A 201 3.71 3.35 -2.98
N SER A 202 4.05 4.61 -2.88
CA SER A 202 3.36 5.70 -3.59
C SER A 202 4.26 6.47 -4.55
N SER A 203 5.56 6.28 -4.48
CA SER A 203 6.59 7.16 -5.05
C SER A 203 6.82 8.44 -4.22
N PRO A 204 8.06 8.92 -4.11
CA PRO A 204 8.36 10.20 -3.47
C PRO A 204 7.66 11.42 -4.11
N PHE A 205 7.24 11.31 -5.37
CA PHE A 205 6.64 12.40 -6.14
C PHE A 205 5.13 12.51 -5.99
N THR A 206 4.49 11.55 -5.31
CA THR A 206 3.03 11.47 -5.23
C THR A 206 2.56 11.07 -3.84
N ILE A 207 1.37 11.54 -3.47
CA ILE A 207 0.63 11.11 -2.28
C ILE A 207 -0.70 10.55 -2.77
N ARG A 208 -1.03 9.31 -2.41
CA ARG A 208 -2.30 8.71 -2.81
C ARG A 208 -3.39 9.14 -1.82
N TYR A 209 -4.44 9.79 -2.34
CA TYR A 209 -5.64 10.18 -1.57
C TYR A 209 -6.85 9.32 -1.91
N ALA A 210 -6.70 8.46 -2.91
CA ALA A 210 -7.78 7.69 -3.51
C ALA A 210 -7.25 6.38 -4.10
N GLU A 211 -8.16 5.44 -4.36
CA GLU A 211 -7.87 4.15 -5.00
C GLU A 211 -8.96 3.77 -5.97
N LYS A 212 -8.56 3.17 -7.11
CA LYS A 212 -9.51 2.48 -7.99
C LYS A 212 -10.15 1.33 -7.23
N GLY A 213 -11.42 1.10 -7.49
CA GLY A 213 -12.11 -0.11 -7.04
C GLY A 213 -11.59 -1.34 -7.76
N LEU A 214 -11.92 -2.50 -7.21
CA LEU A 214 -11.53 -3.82 -7.70
C LEU A 214 -12.77 -4.70 -7.77
N LEU A 215 -13.01 -5.31 -8.92
CA LEU A 215 -14.06 -6.28 -9.15
C LEU A 215 -13.46 -7.49 -9.85
N TRP A 216 -13.36 -8.61 -9.11
CA TRP A 216 -12.89 -9.89 -9.66
C TRP A 216 -14.06 -10.78 -9.99
N LEU A 217 -14.07 -11.30 -11.21
CA LEU A 217 -15.12 -12.12 -11.76
C LEU A 217 -14.57 -13.39 -12.37
N THR A 218 -15.29 -14.51 -12.19
CA THR A 218 -15.07 -15.76 -12.92
C THR A 218 -16.21 -15.95 -13.90
N PHE A 219 -15.88 -16.13 -15.17
CA PHE A 219 -16.82 -16.47 -16.22
C PHE A 219 -16.69 -17.95 -16.58
N LYS A 220 -17.83 -18.66 -16.62
CA LYS A 220 -17.90 -20.08 -16.95
C LYS A 220 -18.78 -20.25 -18.18
N ILE A 221 -18.25 -20.87 -19.22
CA ILE A 221 -18.95 -21.16 -20.46
C ILE A 221 -19.15 -22.67 -20.59
N GLN A 222 -20.37 -23.10 -20.87
CA GLN A 222 -20.71 -24.50 -21.04
C GLN A 222 -21.52 -24.73 -22.32
N THR A 223 -21.16 -25.79 -23.05
CA THR A 223 -21.82 -26.28 -24.28
C THR A 223 -21.80 -27.79 -24.30
N ASP A 224 -22.46 -28.43 -25.29
CA ASP A 224 -22.50 -29.90 -25.38
C ASP A 224 -21.15 -30.50 -25.80
N GLY A 225 -20.32 -29.74 -26.55
CA GLY A 225 -19.12 -30.27 -27.17
C GLY A 225 -19.42 -31.28 -28.32
N SER A 226 -18.39 -31.59 -29.11
CA SER A 226 -18.51 -32.59 -30.16
C SER A 226 -17.14 -33.03 -30.69
N HIS A 227 -17.09 -33.97 -31.64
CA HIS A 227 -15.88 -34.24 -32.39
C HIS A 227 -15.49 -33.05 -33.29
N GLY A 228 -14.23 -32.66 -33.30
CA GLY A 228 -13.72 -31.46 -33.97
C GLY A 228 -14.01 -31.37 -35.49
N ALA A 229 -14.26 -32.49 -36.17
CA ALA A 229 -14.71 -32.47 -37.57
C ALA A 229 -16.19 -32.08 -37.74
N TYR A 230 -16.98 -32.07 -36.67
CA TYR A 230 -18.43 -31.83 -36.72
C TYR A 230 -18.79 -30.53 -35.95
N THR A 231 -18.15 -29.44 -36.32
CA THR A 231 -18.32 -28.14 -35.69
C THR A 231 -19.74 -27.56 -35.76
N HIS A 232 -20.61 -28.15 -36.58
CA HIS A 232 -22.02 -27.79 -36.72
C HIS A 232 -22.94 -28.43 -35.65
N LEU A 233 -22.44 -29.43 -34.90
CA LEU A 233 -23.24 -30.15 -33.88
C LEU A 233 -23.23 -29.47 -32.52
N SER A 234 -22.22 -28.66 -32.21
CA SER A 234 -22.13 -27.92 -30.95
C SER A 234 -21.42 -26.60 -31.12
N LYS A 235 -21.78 -25.61 -30.31
CA LYS A 235 -20.99 -24.39 -30.14
C LYS A 235 -19.69 -24.69 -29.40
N SER A 236 -18.62 -23.97 -29.73
CA SER A 236 -17.33 -24.12 -29.04
C SER A 236 -17.24 -23.16 -27.86
N ALA A 237 -17.11 -23.70 -26.66
CA ALA A 237 -16.99 -22.91 -25.45
C ALA A 237 -15.80 -21.94 -25.49
N THR A 238 -14.66 -22.34 -26.04
CA THR A 238 -13.48 -21.46 -26.18
C THR A 238 -13.69 -20.33 -27.17
N ARG A 239 -14.46 -20.53 -28.27
CA ARG A 239 -14.83 -19.45 -29.21
C ARG A 239 -15.80 -18.47 -28.58
N ILE A 240 -16.75 -18.96 -27.77
CA ILE A 240 -17.69 -18.12 -27.01
C ILE A 240 -16.89 -17.28 -26.03
N ALA A 241 -15.96 -17.88 -25.26
CA ALA A 241 -15.10 -17.16 -24.31
C ALA A 241 -14.29 -16.04 -25.01
N ALA A 242 -13.66 -16.31 -26.15
CA ALA A 242 -12.94 -15.31 -26.92
C ALA A 242 -13.82 -14.14 -27.37
N ASN A 243 -15.06 -14.43 -27.82
CA ASN A 243 -16.02 -13.40 -28.23
C ASN A 243 -16.52 -12.60 -27.01
N LEU A 244 -16.80 -13.26 -25.89
CA LEU A 244 -17.22 -12.59 -24.65
C LEU A 244 -16.12 -11.67 -24.13
N ILE A 245 -14.86 -12.12 -24.08
CA ILE A 245 -13.70 -11.30 -23.71
C ILE A 245 -13.64 -10.06 -24.60
N LYS A 246 -13.77 -10.22 -25.93
CA LYS A 246 -13.78 -9.11 -26.87
C LYS A 246 -14.91 -8.12 -26.64
N ARG A 247 -16.08 -8.59 -26.20
CA ARG A 247 -17.20 -7.73 -25.83
C ARG A 247 -16.96 -7.02 -24.50
N LEU A 248 -16.34 -7.70 -23.51
CA LEU A 248 -16.01 -7.09 -22.23
C LEU A 248 -14.96 -5.97 -22.35
N GLU A 249 -14.10 -5.97 -23.37
CA GLU A 249 -13.17 -4.85 -23.65
C GLU A 249 -13.90 -3.51 -23.82
N SER A 250 -15.17 -3.50 -24.26
CA SER A 250 -15.97 -2.27 -24.37
C SER A 250 -16.25 -1.58 -23.03
N LEU A 251 -16.02 -2.25 -21.89
CA LEU A 251 -16.09 -1.63 -20.57
C LEU A 251 -15.04 -0.52 -20.39
N GLU A 252 -13.91 -0.60 -21.09
CA GLU A 252 -12.86 0.41 -21.01
C GLU A 252 -13.25 1.75 -21.63
N ASP A 253 -14.25 1.72 -22.55
CA ASP A 253 -14.82 2.90 -23.20
C ASP A 253 -16.14 3.35 -22.56
N LEU A 254 -16.52 2.74 -21.42
CA LEU A 254 -17.78 3.06 -20.74
C LEU A 254 -17.76 4.50 -20.21
N GLU A 255 -18.72 5.31 -20.66
CA GLU A 255 -18.94 6.64 -20.12
C GLU A 255 -19.50 6.56 -18.70
N LEU A 256 -18.72 7.05 -17.75
CA LEU A 256 -19.02 7.04 -16.33
C LEU A 256 -19.43 8.43 -15.83
N GLU A 257 -20.40 8.47 -14.91
CA GLU A 257 -20.81 9.68 -14.22
C GLU A 257 -19.81 10.03 -13.11
N ILE A 258 -18.66 10.60 -13.49
CA ILE A 258 -17.64 11.09 -12.55
C ILE A 258 -17.72 12.61 -12.47
N SER A 259 -17.62 13.19 -11.26
CA SER A 259 -17.67 14.65 -11.09
C SER A 259 -16.49 15.35 -11.78
N GLU A 260 -16.75 16.54 -12.34
CA GLU A 260 -15.72 17.34 -13.02
C GLU A 260 -14.55 17.65 -12.10
N ASP A 261 -14.80 17.94 -10.82
CA ASP A 261 -13.75 18.23 -9.83
C ASP A 261 -12.76 17.06 -9.66
N LEU A 262 -13.26 15.81 -9.64
CA LEU A 262 -12.40 14.64 -9.55
C LEU A 262 -11.59 14.40 -10.82
N LEU A 263 -12.17 14.66 -11.98
CA LEU A 263 -11.45 14.55 -13.27
C LEU A 263 -10.39 15.64 -13.40
N GLU A 264 -10.68 16.88 -13.01
CA GLU A 264 -9.73 17.99 -13.05
C GLU A 264 -8.56 17.76 -12.08
N ALA A 265 -8.83 17.26 -10.86
CA ALA A 265 -7.79 16.90 -9.90
C ALA A 265 -6.84 15.84 -10.46
N GLN A 266 -7.35 14.80 -11.11
CA GLN A 266 -6.54 13.76 -11.76
C GLN A 266 -5.72 14.32 -12.93
N LYS A 267 -6.34 15.16 -13.78
CA LYS A 267 -5.69 15.78 -14.94
C LYS A 267 -4.55 16.72 -14.52
N SER A 268 -4.75 17.52 -13.48
CA SER A 268 -3.70 18.43 -12.96
C SER A 268 -2.48 17.68 -12.41
N ALA A 269 -2.66 16.48 -11.88
CA ALA A 269 -1.61 15.63 -11.33
C ALA A 269 -0.92 14.72 -12.38
N ALA A 270 -1.40 14.67 -13.64
CA ALA A 270 -1.03 13.67 -14.64
C ALA A 270 0.48 13.49 -14.84
N SER A 271 1.25 14.59 -14.99
CA SER A 271 2.70 14.51 -15.21
C SER A 271 3.46 13.93 -14.02
N HIS A 272 3.02 14.20 -12.80
CA HIS A 272 3.60 13.64 -11.58
C HIS A 272 3.19 12.18 -11.40
N PHE A 273 1.97 11.85 -11.80
CA PHE A 273 1.46 10.49 -11.75
C PHE A 273 2.25 9.57 -12.68
N ASP A 274 2.42 9.96 -13.94
CA ASP A 274 3.24 9.21 -14.91
C ASP A 274 4.70 9.09 -14.46
N LYS A 275 5.27 10.14 -13.87
CA LYS A 275 6.62 10.09 -13.31
C LYS A 275 6.74 9.13 -12.14
N GLY A 276 5.71 9.04 -11.28
CA GLY A 276 5.71 8.20 -10.09
C GLY A 276 5.34 6.74 -10.33
N MET A 277 4.40 6.48 -11.26
CA MET A 277 3.77 5.18 -11.47
C MET A 277 4.04 4.57 -12.85
N GLY A 278 4.75 5.27 -13.73
CA GLY A 278 5.00 4.86 -15.10
C GLY A 278 4.13 5.60 -16.11
N VAL A 279 4.68 5.79 -17.31
CA VAL A 279 4.01 6.46 -18.42
C VAL A 279 2.71 5.74 -18.77
N GLY A 280 1.62 6.48 -18.90
CA GLY A 280 0.27 5.97 -19.15
C GLY A 280 -0.59 5.76 -17.91
N ALA A 281 -0.02 5.86 -16.70
CA ALA A 281 -0.78 5.73 -15.45
C ALA A 281 -1.90 6.78 -15.36
N ALA A 282 -1.62 8.01 -15.75
CA ALA A 282 -2.59 9.10 -15.74
C ALA A 282 -3.74 8.87 -16.75
N GLU A 283 -3.48 8.18 -17.85
CA GLU A 283 -4.50 7.88 -18.87
C GLU A 283 -5.53 6.86 -18.37
N ILE A 284 -5.06 5.81 -17.67
CA ILE A 284 -5.92 4.71 -17.22
C ILE A 284 -6.61 4.97 -15.88
N ALA A 285 -6.17 5.98 -15.11
CA ALA A 285 -6.73 6.28 -13.81
C ALA A 285 -8.24 6.61 -13.85
N PRO A 286 -8.75 7.45 -14.78
CA PRO A 286 -10.17 7.80 -14.87
C PRO A 286 -11.03 6.77 -15.63
N LYS A 287 -10.45 5.69 -16.16
CA LYS A 287 -11.16 4.68 -16.97
C LYS A 287 -11.41 3.40 -16.19
N VAL A 288 -12.40 2.63 -16.59
CA VAL A 288 -12.45 1.19 -16.28
C VAL A 288 -11.26 0.54 -16.99
N THR A 289 -10.61 -0.42 -16.36
CA THR A 289 -9.61 -1.25 -17.02
C THR A 289 -9.92 -2.71 -16.80
N LEU A 290 -9.71 -3.53 -17.83
CA LEU A 290 -9.97 -4.97 -17.84
C LEU A 290 -8.68 -5.74 -18.04
N ASN A 291 -8.39 -6.68 -17.16
CA ASN A 291 -7.34 -7.67 -17.34
C ASN A 291 -7.95 -9.08 -17.28
N ILE A 292 -7.64 -9.92 -18.25
CA ILE A 292 -7.98 -11.36 -18.20
C ILE A 292 -6.77 -12.08 -17.64
N GLY A 293 -6.87 -12.43 -16.34
CA GLY A 293 -5.75 -13.01 -15.59
C GLY A 293 -5.51 -14.49 -15.95
N THR A 294 -6.57 -15.26 -16.13
CA THR A 294 -6.49 -16.68 -16.49
C THR A 294 -7.53 -17.03 -17.54
N ILE A 295 -7.22 -18.02 -18.39
CA ILE A 295 -8.18 -18.64 -19.31
C ILE A 295 -7.80 -20.11 -19.50
N ASN A 296 -8.77 -21.01 -19.28
CA ASN A 296 -8.62 -22.45 -19.41
C ASN A 296 -9.84 -23.06 -20.10
N GLY A 297 -9.62 -23.92 -21.11
CA GLY A 297 -10.73 -24.60 -21.78
C GLY A 297 -10.27 -25.58 -22.85
N GLY A 298 -11.12 -26.60 -23.10
CA GLY A 298 -10.88 -27.65 -24.07
C GLY A 298 -9.89 -28.72 -23.58
N LEU A 299 -10.01 -29.92 -24.16
CA LEU A 299 -9.21 -31.12 -23.80
C LEU A 299 -8.20 -31.50 -24.87
N LYS A 300 -8.58 -31.42 -26.14
CA LYS A 300 -7.78 -31.89 -27.27
C LYS A 300 -8.13 -31.11 -28.55
N ASN A 301 -7.16 -30.93 -29.46
CA ASN A 301 -7.29 -30.16 -30.68
C ASN A 301 -8.38 -30.69 -31.68
N ASN A 302 -8.72 -31.97 -31.63
CA ASN A 302 -9.75 -32.57 -32.48
C ASN A 302 -11.12 -32.75 -31.79
N MET A 303 -11.37 -31.93 -30.73
CA MET A 303 -12.67 -31.84 -30.04
C MET A 303 -13.19 -30.40 -30.15
N VAL A 304 -14.49 -30.24 -30.27
CA VAL A 304 -15.18 -28.95 -30.02
C VAL A 304 -15.28 -28.81 -28.49
N PRO A 305 -14.65 -27.80 -27.87
CA PRO A 305 -14.66 -27.66 -26.43
C PRO A 305 -16.06 -27.49 -25.84
N SER A 306 -16.38 -28.22 -24.80
CA SER A 306 -17.65 -28.13 -24.04
C SER A 306 -17.58 -27.13 -22.90
N ASP A 307 -16.38 -26.77 -22.46
CA ASP A 307 -16.16 -25.88 -21.31
C ASP A 307 -15.03 -24.90 -21.58
N CYS A 308 -15.17 -23.72 -20.98
CA CYS A 308 -14.10 -22.73 -20.83
C CYS A 308 -14.37 -21.87 -19.61
N ILE A 309 -13.32 -21.61 -18.84
CA ILE A 309 -13.38 -20.73 -17.68
C ILE A 309 -12.29 -19.64 -17.84
N PHE A 310 -12.65 -18.41 -17.56
CA PHE A 310 -11.67 -17.33 -17.46
C PHE A 310 -11.96 -16.41 -16.28
N GLU A 311 -10.91 -15.76 -15.77
CA GLU A 311 -10.97 -14.83 -14.64
C GLU A 311 -10.60 -13.43 -15.10
N ALA A 312 -11.39 -12.46 -14.69
CA ALA A 312 -11.23 -11.04 -15.01
C ALA A 312 -10.96 -10.22 -13.75
N ASP A 313 -9.96 -9.34 -13.83
CA ASP A 313 -9.71 -8.26 -12.87
C ASP A 313 -10.13 -6.94 -13.51
N ILE A 314 -11.22 -6.37 -13.02
CA ILE A 314 -11.77 -5.10 -13.48
C ILE A 314 -11.47 -4.02 -12.46
N ARG A 315 -10.82 -2.92 -12.88
CA ARG A 315 -10.54 -1.79 -12.01
C ARG A 315 -11.50 -0.64 -12.30
N LEU A 316 -12.12 -0.15 -11.23
CA LEU A 316 -13.19 0.86 -11.27
C LEU A 316 -12.60 2.24 -10.90
N PRO A 317 -12.75 3.29 -11.71
CA PRO A 317 -12.23 4.62 -11.38
C PRO A 317 -12.98 5.22 -10.19
N ILE A 318 -12.33 6.16 -9.50
CA ILE A 318 -12.94 6.89 -8.38
C ILE A 318 -14.17 7.69 -8.86
N GLY A 319 -15.19 7.78 -7.99
CA GLY A 319 -16.44 8.45 -8.31
C GLY A 319 -17.41 7.63 -9.17
N SER A 320 -16.97 6.49 -9.73
CA SER A 320 -17.89 5.61 -10.48
C SER A 320 -18.78 4.80 -9.53
N LYS A 321 -19.98 4.47 -10.02
CA LYS A 321 -20.91 3.57 -9.36
C LYS A 321 -20.65 2.14 -9.83
N VAL A 322 -20.39 1.23 -8.91
CA VAL A 322 -20.15 -0.20 -9.20
C VAL A 322 -21.30 -0.79 -10.00
N GLU A 323 -22.52 -0.43 -9.64
CA GLU A 323 -23.76 -0.93 -10.25
C GLU A 323 -23.89 -0.55 -11.74
N GLN A 324 -23.23 0.52 -12.18
CA GLN A 324 -23.23 0.90 -13.60
C GLN A 324 -22.42 -0.10 -14.41
N VAL A 325 -21.23 -0.49 -13.90
CA VAL A 325 -20.35 -1.45 -14.56
C VAL A 325 -20.96 -2.87 -14.51
N GLU A 326 -21.51 -3.27 -13.36
CA GLU A 326 -22.19 -4.57 -13.21
C GLU A 326 -23.40 -4.70 -14.15
N ARG A 327 -24.16 -3.63 -14.35
CA ARG A 327 -25.28 -3.59 -15.30
C ARG A 327 -24.81 -3.78 -16.75
N GLU A 328 -23.71 -3.11 -17.12
CA GLU A 328 -23.20 -3.27 -18.49
C GLU A 328 -22.65 -4.68 -18.73
N ILE A 329 -21.98 -5.28 -17.74
CA ILE A 329 -21.58 -6.70 -17.81
C ILE A 329 -22.81 -7.61 -17.98
N SER A 330 -23.89 -7.32 -17.25
CA SER A 330 -25.14 -8.11 -17.36
C SER A 330 -25.75 -7.97 -18.75
N ASN A 331 -25.79 -6.76 -19.33
CA ASN A 331 -26.28 -6.52 -20.70
C ASN A 331 -25.44 -7.30 -21.73
N ILE A 332 -24.11 -7.32 -21.57
CA ILE A 332 -23.21 -8.09 -22.44
C ILE A 332 -23.53 -9.60 -22.34
N LEU A 333 -23.77 -10.10 -21.13
CA LEU A 333 -24.06 -11.53 -20.92
C LEU A 333 -25.38 -12.00 -21.56
N GLU A 334 -26.35 -11.11 -21.80
CA GLU A 334 -27.59 -11.45 -22.52
C GLU A 334 -27.32 -11.99 -23.93
N ASP A 335 -26.23 -11.56 -24.57
CA ASP A 335 -25.80 -12.06 -25.88
C ASP A 335 -25.08 -13.43 -25.81
N PHE A 336 -24.78 -13.93 -24.61
CA PHE A 336 -24.00 -15.15 -24.37
C PHE A 336 -24.73 -16.12 -23.41
N PRO A 337 -25.86 -16.73 -23.82
CA PRO A 337 -26.68 -17.57 -22.94
C PRO A 337 -25.94 -18.83 -22.40
N GLU A 338 -24.81 -19.24 -23.02
CA GLU A 338 -23.98 -20.33 -22.56
C GLU A 338 -23.00 -19.92 -21.44
N ALA A 339 -22.90 -18.61 -21.18
CA ALA A 339 -21.99 -18.06 -20.18
C ALA A 339 -22.70 -17.75 -18.86
N SER A 340 -22.04 -17.99 -17.76
CA SER A 340 -22.43 -17.53 -16.42
C SER A 340 -21.27 -16.76 -15.77
N MET A 341 -21.61 -15.90 -14.81
CA MET A 341 -20.64 -15.09 -14.07
C MET A 341 -20.76 -15.35 -12.57
N GLU A 342 -19.63 -15.42 -11.90
CA GLU A 342 -19.52 -15.47 -10.45
C GLU A 342 -18.66 -14.29 -9.97
N LYS A 343 -19.14 -13.54 -8.97
CA LYS A 343 -18.42 -12.45 -8.34
C LYS A 343 -17.56 -12.97 -7.19
N ASN A 344 -16.24 -12.93 -7.36
CA ASN A 344 -15.29 -13.45 -6.38
C ASN A 344 -14.96 -12.40 -5.33
N MET A 345 -14.78 -11.13 -5.77
CA MET A 345 -14.41 -10.02 -4.89
C MET A 345 -14.93 -8.69 -5.41
N LEU A 346 -15.28 -7.82 -4.47
CA LEU A 346 -15.61 -6.42 -4.73
C LEU A 346 -14.99 -5.56 -3.62
N ASN A 347 -14.13 -4.64 -4.01
CA ASN A 347 -13.70 -3.50 -3.20
C ASN A 347 -14.11 -2.24 -3.98
N PRO A 348 -15.11 -1.47 -3.53
CA PRO A 348 -15.51 -0.24 -4.22
C PRO A 348 -14.37 0.77 -4.33
N PRO A 349 -14.37 1.68 -5.31
CA PRO A 349 -13.42 2.79 -5.33
C PRO A 349 -13.59 3.68 -4.11
N SER A 350 -12.49 4.25 -3.63
CA SER A 350 -12.50 5.09 -2.44
C SER A 350 -11.65 6.34 -2.62
N HIS A 351 -12.04 7.45 -1.99
CA HIS A 351 -11.27 8.68 -1.96
C HIS A 351 -11.55 9.50 -0.70
N CYS A 352 -10.64 10.39 -0.37
CA CYS A 352 -10.84 11.49 0.57
C CYS A 352 -10.45 12.81 -0.11
N SER A 353 -10.36 13.92 0.62
CA SER A 353 -9.97 15.21 0.03
C SER A 353 -8.53 15.19 -0.48
N PRO A 354 -8.24 15.64 -1.71
CA PRO A 354 -6.88 15.78 -2.24
C PRO A 354 -6.09 16.95 -1.61
N ASP A 355 -6.72 17.80 -0.80
CA ASP A 355 -6.17 18.99 -0.18
C ASP A 355 -6.38 19.04 1.35
N GLY A 356 -6.72 17.90 1.97
CA GLY A 356 -6.92 17.81 3.43
C GLY A 356 -5.64 18.07 4.23
N ASP A 357 -5.80 18.30 5.55
CA ASP A 357 -4.70 18.69 6.45
C ASP A 357 -3.46 17.80 6.33
N MET A 358 -3.62 16.47 6.39
CA MET A 358 -2.49 15.55 6.29
C MET A 358 -1.83 15.61 4.90
N MET A 359 -2.60 15.83 3.82
CA MET A 359 -2.03 16.03 2.48
C MET A 359 -1.10 17.25 2.46
N GLN A 360 -1.55 18.38 2.98
CA GLN A 360 -0.76 19.60 3.04
C GLN A 360 0.48 19.45 3.94
N ILE A 361 0.34 18.78 5.08
CA ILE A 361 1.45 18.47 5.98
C ILE A 361 2.51 17.62 5.27
N LEU A 362 2.10 16.55 4.60
CA LEU A 362 3.01 15.69 3.83
C LEU A 362 3.72 16.47 2.72
N GLN A 363 2.97 17.27 1.94
CA GLN A 363 3.53 18.11 0.87
C GLN A 363 4.59 19.08 1.39
N ASN A 364 4.29 19.77 2.50
CA ASN A 364 5.21 20.73 3.09
C ASN A 364 6.47 20.06 3.66
N ASN A 365 6.33 18.87 4.27
CA ASN A 365 7.47 18.14 4.79
C ASN A 365 8.36 17.58 3.68
N VAL A 366 7.77 17.05 2.60
CA VAL A 366 8.55 16.60 1.44
C VAL A 366 9.25 17.78 0.76
N ASP A 367 8.58 18.92 0.62
CA ASP A 367 9.19 20.14 0.06
C ASP A 367 10.39 20.59 0.89
N ALA A 368 10.25 20.64 2.22
CA ALA A 368 11.35 20.99 3.13
C ALA A 368 12.53 19.99 3.06
N LEU A 369 12.26 18.70 2.84
CA LEU A 369 13.28 17.63 2.82
C LEU A 369 13.93 17.44 1.44
N LYS A 370 13.20 17.67 0.34
CA LYS A 370 13.62 17.32 -1.04
C LYS A 370 13.55 18.48 -2.04
N GLY A 371 12.92 19.61 -1.68
CA GLY A 371 12.80 20.80 -2.55
C GLY A 371 11.72 20.66 -3.65
N PHE A 372 10.72 19.82 -3.45
CA PHE A 372 9.56 19.70 -4.34
C PHE A 372 8.32 19.22 -3.57
N LYS A 373 7.13 19.60 -4.05
CA LYS A 373 5.85 19.13 -3.49
C LYS A 373 5.34 17.92 -4.27
N PRO A 374 5.07 16.79 -3.59
CA PRO A 374 4.43 15.64 -4.23
C PRO A 374 2.98 15.97 -4.61
N ALA A 375 2.53 15.44 -5.76
CA ALA A 375 1.17 15.64 -6.23
C ALA A 375 0.17 14.65 -5.60
N PRO A 376 -1.09 15.06 -5.34
CA PRO A 376 -2.15 14.14 -4.97
C PRO A 376 -2.54 13.28 -6.17
N VAL A 377 -2.56 11.95 -6.00
CA VAL A 377 -2.89 11.00 -7.07
C VAL A 377 -3.83 9.89 -6.61
N VAL A 378 -4.45 9.22 -7.57
CA VAL A 378 -5.24 8.01 -7.37
C VAL A 378 -4.32 6.79 -7.40
N SER A 379 -4.47 5.84 -6.52
CA SER A 379 -3.82 4.53 -6.64
C SER A 379 -4.51 3.69 -7.71
N LEU A 380 -3.73 3.00 -8.54
CA LEU A 380 -4.25 2.01 -9.50
C LEU A 380 -4.54 0.65 -8.81
N GLY A 381 -3.82 0.35 -7.72
CA GLY A 381 -4.02 -0.80 -6.85
C GLY A 381 -4.75 -0.46 -5.56
N GLY A 382 -5.24 -1.48 -4.85
CA GLY A 382 -5.88 -1.33 -3.55
C GLY A 382 -4.85 -1.38 -2.42
N THR A 383 -5.13 -0.71 -1.31
CA THR A 383 -4.39 -0.76 -0.05
C THR A 383 -5.36 -0.79 1.13
N ASP A 384 -4.89 -1.08 2.34
CA ASP A 384 -5.75 -1.00 3.52
C ASP A 384 -6.30 0.42 3.79
N ALA A 385 -5.68 1.47 3.26
CA ALA A 385 -6.16 2.85 3.42
C ALA A 385 -7.62 3.06 2.97
N ARG A 386 -8.11 2.22 2.02
CA ARG A 386 -9.52 2.23 1.59
C ARG A 386 -10.49 1.99 2.75
N LEU A 387 -10.11 1.19 3.73
CA LEU A 387 -10.99 0.81 4.82
C LEU A 387 -11.35 2.00 5.71
N TRP A 388 -10.40 2.91 5.96
CA TRP A 388 -10.65 4.19 6.63
C TRP A 388 -11.54 5.09 5.78
N ARG A 389 -11.25 5.20 4.47
CA ARG A 389 -12.06 6.01 3.55
C ARG A 389 -13.51 5.51 3.46
N TYR A 390 -13.76 4.19 3.55
CA TYR A 390 -15.13 3.63 3.64
C TYR A 390 -15.87 4.04 4.91
N LYS A 391 -15.16 4.44 5.96
CA LYS A 391 -15.70 5.00 7.20
C LYS A 391 -15.75 6.53 7.19
N ASN A 392 -15.50 7.17 6.04
CA ASN A 392 -15.36 8.63 5.90
C ASN A 392 -14.22 9.22 6.77
N ILE A 393 -13.20 8.45 7.08
CA ILE A 393 -11.98 8.90 7.76
C ILE A 393 -10.92 9.14 6.67
N PRO A 394 -10.34 10.35 6.60
CA PRO A 394 -9.27 10.64 5.65
C PRO A 394 -8.10 9.66 5.82
N ALA A 395 -7.63 9.10 4.69
CA ALA A 395 -6.49 8.21 4.69
C ALA A 395 -5.59 8.51 3.49
N TYR A 396 -4.31 8.74 3.78
CA TYR A 396 -3.31 9.10 2.79
C TYR A 396 -2.20 8.06 2.78
N VAL A 397 -1.66 7.83 1.58
CA VAL A 397 -0.58 6.87 1.38
C VAL A 397 0.66 7.61 0.91
N TYR A 398 1.76 7.44 1.64
CA TYR A 398 3.06 7.96 1.27
C TYR A 398 4.16 6.95 1.62
N GLY A 399 4.90 6.49 0.62
CA GLY A 399 5.93 5.47 0.77
C GLY A 399 6.96 5.49 -0.35
N PRO A 400 7.79 4.43 -0.49
CA PRO A 400 8.85 4.37 -1.48
C PRO A 400 8.30 4.31 -2.91
N ALA A 401 9.20 4.40 -3.89
CA ALA A 401 8.86 4.16 -5.28
C ALA A 401 8.43 2.68 -5.48
N PRO A 402 7.37 2.40 -6.27
CA PRO A 402 6.87 1.03 -6.48
C PRO A 402 7.74 0.18 -7.41
N THR A 403 9.02 0.49 -7.51
CA THR A 403 9.95 -0.15 -8.44
C THR A 403 10.21 -1.61 -8.08
N GLY A 404 9.84 -2.52 -8.97
CA GLY A 404 10.04 -3.96 -8.75
C GLY A 404 9.11 -4.59 -7.72
N MET A 405 8.09 -3.88 -7.27
CA MET A 405 7.06 -4.38 -6.35
C MET A 405 6.46 -5.70 -6.87
N GLY A 406 6.41 -6.72 -6.03
CA GLY A 406 5.89 -8.04 -6.38
C GLY A 406 6.73 -8.88 -7.35
N SER A 407 7.74 -8.31 -8.03
CA SER A 407 8.61 -9.01 -8.98
C SER A 407 9.88 -9.59 -8.34
N ILE A 408 10.72 -10.24 -9.14
CA ILE A 408 12.08 -10.62 -8.72
C ILE A 408 12.94 -9.39 -8.53
N ASN A 409 13.95 -9.48 -7.66
CA ASN A 409 14.88 -8.39 -7.35
C ASN A 409 14.21 -7.13 -6.76
N GLU A 410 13.07 -7.29 -6.12
CA GLU A 410 12.42 -6.23 -5.35
C GLU A 410 13.43 -5.56 -4.43
N ASN A 411 13.47 -4.24 -4.44
CA ASN A 411 14.45 -3.47 -3.68
C ASN A 411 14.01 -2.04 -3.41
N VAL A 412 14.52 -1.46 -2.34
CA VAL A 412 14.34 -0.05 -2.02
C VAL A 412 15.70 0.63 -1.82
N PRO A 413 15.95 1.82 -2.42
CA PRO A 413 17.12 2.61 -2.10
C PRO A 413 17.14 2.99 -0.61
N VAL A 414 18.30 2.88 0.04
CA VAL A 414 18.45 3.21 1.47
C VAL A 414 17.99 4.64 1.76
N GLU A 415 18.33 5.59 0.91
CA GLU A 415 17.95 6.99 1.11
C GLU A 415 16.45 7.24 0.91
N ASP A 416 15.79 6.49 0.04
CA ASP A 416 14.33 6.58 -0.12
C ASP A 416 13.62 6.04 1.12
N TYR A 417 14.10 4.92 1.68
CA TYR A 417 13.59 4.42 2.95
C TYR A 417 13.74 5.44 4.09
N LEU A 418 14.94 6.01 4.26
CA LEU A 418 15.19 7.03 5.28
C LEU A 418 14.38 8.30 5.04
N HIS A 419 14.14 8.66 3.79
CA HIS A 419 13.25 9.78 3.45
C HIS A 419 11.81 9.51 3.90
N VAL A 420 11.29 8.29 3.68
CA VAL A 420 9.94 7.91 4.16
C VAL A 420 9.88 7.99 5.70
N VAL A 421 10.90 7.50 6.41
CA VAL A 421 10.97 7.61 7.88
C VAL A 421 10.93 9.07 8.33
N ARG A 422 11.75 9.95 7.75
CA ARG A 422 11.77 11.39 8.07
C ARG A 422 10.42 12.05 7.79
N THR A 423 9.83 11.76 6.64
CA THR A 423 8.55 12.34 6.22
C THR A 423 7.41 11.90 7.14
N HIS A 424 7.32 10.60 7.46
CA HIS A 424 6.30 10.08 8.37
C HIS A 424 6.44 10.67 9.77
N ALA A 425 7.67 10.68 10.33
CA ALA A 425 7.91 11.19 11.67
C ALA A 425 7.56 12.69 11.81
N LEU A 426 8.00 13.52 10.85
CA LEU A 426 7.66 14.94 10.86
C LEU A 426 6.18 15.17 10.62
N SER A 427 5.55 14.42 9.70
CA SER A 427 4.14 14.62 9.38
C SER A 427 3.22 14.16 10.53
N ALA A 428 3.57 13.07 11.20
CA ALA A 428 2.86 12.63 12.39
C ALA A 428 3.02 13.63 13.55
N PHE A 429 4.21 14.17 13.74
CA PHE A 429 4.47 15.22 14.73
C PHE A 429 3.65 16.48 14.43
N ASP A 430 3.71 17.00 13.20
CA ASP A 430 2.99 18.22 12.82
C ASP A 430 1.47 18.07 12.89
N TYR A 431 0.95 16.85 12.60
CA TYR A 431 -0.48 16.58 12.70
C TYR A 431 -0.98 16.57 14.15
N LEU A 432 -0.12 16.19 15.09
CA LEU A 432 -0.43 16.03 16.52
C LEU A 432 0.09 17.21 17.40
N SER A 433 0.65 18.26 16.81
CA SER A 433 1.18 19.42 17.55
C SER A 433 0.15 20.49 17.92
#